data_494fa3b7e9d32c06e3b34ce40211c3ac
#
_entry.id   494fa3b7e9d32c06e3b34ce40211c3ac
#
_cell.length_a   1.000
_cell.length_b   1.000
_cell.length_c   1.000
_cell.angle_alpha   90.00
_cell.angle_beta   90.00
_cell.angle_gamma   90.00
#
_symmetry.space_group_name_H-M   'P 1'
#
loop_
_entity.id
_entity.type
_entity.pdbx_description
1 polymer ?
#
loop_
_entity_poly.entity_id
_entity_poly.type
_entity_poly.pdbx_seq_one_letter_code
_entity_poly.pdbx_strand_id
1 'polypeptide(L)'
;MNSPEREPLLAKLFTDKKPNAIIMNPIWADYGRYSTIGEGSFINRSAYLMDGGKITIGNHCFIGPNCDMYTVNHAFDPIERRTGLEVALPILIEDDV
;
A
#
# COMPACT_ATOMS: atom_id res chain seq x y z
N MET A 1 -14.93 -8.79 -5.87
CA MET A 1 -15.09 -10.08 -5.18
C MET A 1 -13.87 -10.95 -5.39
N ASN A 2 -13.39 -11.63 -4.37
CA ASN A 2 -12.20 -12.45 -4.45
C ASN A 2 -12.51 -13.81 -5.06
N SER A 3 -11.73 -14.22 -6.06
CA SER A 3 -11.78 -15.57 -6.59
C SER A 3 -10.72 -16.45 -5.90
N PRO A 4 -10.84 -17.78 -5.94
CA PRO A 4 -9.82 -18.65 -5.35
C PRO A 4 -8.41 -18.46 -5.93
N GLU A 5 -8.30 -18.07 -7.19
CA GLU A 5 -7.00 -17.83 -7.82
C GLU A 5 -6.37 -16.50 -7.40
N ARG A 6 -7.17 -15.55 -6.94
CA ARG A 6 -6.72 -14.21 -6.59
C ARG A 6 -5.86 -14.20 -5.33
N GLU A 7 -6.21 -14.98 -4.31
CA GLU A 7 -5.47 -14.98 -3.05
C GLU A 7 -4.00 -15.41 -3.20
N PRO A 8 -3.68 -16.46 -3.97
CA PRO A 8 -2.28 -16.78 -4.21
C PRO A 8 -1.51 -15.67 -4.94
N LEU A 9 -2.17 -14.95 -5.85
CA LEU A 9 -1.54 -13.83 -6.55
C LEU A 9 -1.30 -12.65 -5.60
N LEU A 10 -2.26 -12.35 -4.72
CA LEU A 10 -2.10 -11.32 -3.70
C LEU A 10 -0.96 -11.68 -2.73
N ALA A 11 -0.84 -12.95 -2.34
CA ALA A 11 0.23 -13.41 -1.46
C ALA A 11 1.61 -13.24 -2.11
N LYS A 12 1.70 -13.35 -3.43
CA LYS A 12 2.95 -13.10 -4.15
C LYS A 12 3.29 -11.61 -4.22
N LEU A 13 2.29 -10.77 -4.42
CA LEU A 13 2.46 -9.33 -4.53
C LEU A 13 2.69 -8.69 -3.16
N PHE A 14 1.83 -9.01 -2.20
CA PHE A 14 1.89 -8.50 -0.83
C PHE A 14 2.42 -9.60 0.10
N THR A 15 3.74 -9.72 0.20
CA THR A 15 4.37 -10.79 0.97
C THR A 15 4.16 -10.67 2.47
N ASP A 16 3.79 -9.49 2.95
CA ASP A 16 3.54 -9.21 4.37
C ASP A 16 2.08 -8.84 4.64
N LYS A 17 1.16 -9.56 3.99
CA LYS A 17 -0.27 -9.44 4.22
C LYS A 17 -0.71 -10.57 5.14
N LYS A 18 -1.39 -10.25 6.24
CA LYS A 18 -1.93 -11.27 7.13
C LYS A 18 -3.06 -12.04 6.45
N PRO A 19 -3.25 -13.35 6.77
CA PRO A 19 -4.19 -14.19 6.02
C PRO A 19 -5.64 -13.71 6.01
N ASN A 20 -6.08 -13.03 7.06
CA ASN A 20 -7.46 -12.53 7.17
C ASN A 20 -7.61 -11.06 6.78
N ALA A 21 -6.56 -10.42 6.27
CA ALA A 21 -6.70 -9.11 5.64
C ALA A 21 -7.35 -9.27 4.27
N ILE A 22 -8.26 -8.35 3.94
CA ILE A 22 -9.03 -8.41 2.69
C ILE A 22 -8.65 -7.22 1.82
N ILE A 23 -8.30 -7.51 0.58
CA ILE A 23 -8.00 -6.49 -0.43
C ILE A 23 -8.97 -6.67 -1.59
N MET A 24 -9.75 -5.64 -1.88
CA MET A 24 -10.72 -5.67 -2.97
C MET A 24 -10.08 -5.26 -4.29
N ASN A 25 -10.60 -5.78 -5.40
CA ASN A 25 -10.20 -5.39 -6.75
C ASN A 25 -10.86 -4.06 -7.15
N PRO A 26 -10.23 -3.28 -8.02
CA PRO A 26 -8.83 -3.37 -8.40
C PRO A 26 -7.90 -2.77 -7.34
N ILE A 27 -6.66 -3.23 -7.33
CA ILE A 27 -5.61 -2.69 -6.46
C ILE A 27 -4.35 -2.47 -7.30
N TRP A 28 -3.63 -1.39 -7.04
CA TRP A 28 -2.35 -1.11 -7.65
C TRP A 28 -1.29 -0.90 -6.58
N ALA A 29 -0.09 -1.39 -6.83
CA ALA A 29 1.06 -1.16 -5.98
C ALA A 29 2.31 -1.14 -6.85
N ASP A 30 3.29 -0.31 -6.48
CA ASP A 30 4.54 -0.25 -7.23
C ASP A 30 5.36 -1.53 -7.00
N TYR A 31 5.40 -2.02 -5.77
CA TYR A 31 6.14 -3.23 -5.39
C TYR A 31 5.27 -4.25 -4.68
N GLY A 32 4.40 -3.81 -3.79
CA GLY A 32 3.59 -4.66 -2.94
C GLY A 32 4.35 -5.22 -1.74
N ARG A 33 5.57 -5.71 -1.95
CA ARG A 33 6.37 -6.33 -0.89
C ARG A 33 6.84 -5.36 0.19
N TYR A 34 6.79 -4.06 -0.05
CA TYR A 34 7.14 -3.05 0.94
C TYR A 34 5.92 -2.56 1.73
N SER A 35 4.77 -3.16 1.47
CA SER A 35 3.53 -2.87 2.19
C SER A 35 3.26 -3.99 3.19
N THR A 36 2.99 -3.61 4.44
CA THR A 36 2.54 -4.52 5.49
C THR A 36 1.05 -4.28 5.72
N ILE A 37 0.24 -5.33 5.67
CA ILE A 37 -1.21 -5.22 5.88
C ILE A 37 -1.59 -6.12 7.05
N GLY A 38 -2.05 -5.50 8.13
CA GLY A 38 -2.32 -6.15 9.38
C GLY A 38 -3.56 -7.02 9.39
N GLU A 39 -3.71 -7.77 10.48
CA GLU A 39 -4.80 -8.71 10.66
C GLU A 39 -6.15 -8.00 10.68
N GLY A 40 -7.13 -8.58 9.98
CA GLY A 40 -8.49 -8.07 9.97
C GLY A 40 -8.67 -6.74 9.25
N SER A 41 -7.64 -6.23 8.62
CA SER A 41 -7.74 -4.97 7.87
C SER A 41 -8.42 -5.18 6.52
N PHE A 42 -9.11 -4.15 6.06
CA PHE A 42 -9.85 -4.18 4.81
C PHE A 42 -9.44 -3.00 3.95
N ILE A 43 -8.98 -3.28 2.73
CA ILE A 43 -8.66 -2.27 1.73
C ILE A 43 -9.72 -2.35 0.64
N ASN A 44 -10.50 -1.28 0.51
CA ASN A 44 -11.57 -1.23 -0.48
C ASN A 44 -10.99 -1.02 -1.88
N ARG A 45 -11.86 -1.10 -2.88
CA ARG A 45 -11.48 -1.09 -4.30
C ARG A 45 -10.78 0.22 -4.70
N SER A 46 -9.95 0.11 -5.73
CA SER A 46 -9.28 1.24 -6.38
C SER A 46 -8.27 1.95 -5.49
N ALA A 47 -7.59 1.20 -4.62
CA ALA A 47 -6.46 1.73 -3.87
C ALA A 47 -5.18 1.68 -4.72
N TYR A 48 -4.32 2.67 -4.51
CA TYR A 48 -2.98 2.67 -5.05
C TYR A 48 -1.97 2.84 -3.93
N LEU A 49 -1.07 1.87 -3.79
CA LEU A 49 -0.01 1.89 -2.79
C LEU A 49 1.31 2.13 -3.50
N MET A 50 1.76 3.39 -3.50
CA MET A 50 3.08 3.74 -4.03
C MET A 50 4.11 3.42 -2.94
N ASP A 51 4.49 2.15 -2.83
CA ASP A 51 5.31 1.64 -1.74
C ASP A 51 6.80 1.56 -2.07
N GLY A 52 7.33 2.55 -2.78
CA GLY A 52 8.77 2.75 -2.89
C GLY A 52 9.40 3.01 -1.52
N GLY A 53 8.71 3.75 -0.64
CA GLY A 53 8.95 3.75 0.79
C GLY A 53 8.01 2.75 1.46
N LYS A 54 8.28 2.39 2.71
CA LYS A 54 7.47 1.39 3.42
C LYS A 54 6.09 1.94 3.76
N ILE A 55 5.06 1.14 3.47
CA ILE A 55 3.68 1.39 3.92
C ILE A 55 3.34 0.32 4.95
N THR A 56 2.93 0.75 6.14
CA THR A 56 2.47 -0.16 7.20
C THR A 56 1.03 0.17 7.54
N ILE A 57 0.14 -0.78 7.29
CA ILE A 57 -1.26 -0.71 7.68
C ILE A 57 -1.44 -1.65 8.86
N GLY A 58 -1.85 -1.11 10.00
CA GLY A 58 -2.02 -1.85 11.24
C GLY A 58 -3.17 -2.86 11.19
N ASN A 59 -3.56 -3.37 12.35
CA ASN A 59 -4.62 -4.35 12.47
C ASN A 59 -5.99 -3.67 12.51
N HIS A 60 -7.02 -4.33 11.96
CA HIS A 60 -8.41 -3.88 12.02
C HIS A 60 -8.62 -2.47 11.47
N CYS A 61 -7.87 -2.12 10.42
CA CYS A 61 -8.04 -0.85 9.71
C CYS A 61 -9.07 -1.00 8.59
N PHE A 62 -9.77 0.08 8.31
CA PHE A 62 -10.66 0.15 7.14
C PHE A 62 -10.17 1.26 6.21
N ILE A 63 -9.76 0.89 5.02
CA ILE A 63 -9.33 1.83 3.99
C ILE A 63 -10.46 1.95 2.97
N GLY A 64 -11.02 3.14 2.86
CA GLY A 64 -12.13 3.42 1.95
C GLY A 64 -11.75 3.29 0.48
N PRO A 65 -12.74 3.34 -0.44
CA PRO A 65 -12.45 3.21 -1.86
C PRO A 65 -11.67 4.42 -2.40
N ASN A 66 -10.91 4.18 -3.46
CA ASN A 66 -10.14 5.20 -4.18
C ASN A 66 -9.10 5.91 -3.29
N CYS A 67 -8.54 5.19 -2.32
CA CYS A 67 -7.49 5.73 -1.46
C CYS A 67 -6.13 5.56 -2.13
N ASP A 68 -5.38 6.64 -2.20
CA ASP A 68 -4.02 6.62 -2.73
C ASP A 68 -3.03 6.94 -1.62
N MET A 69 -1.95 6.15 -1.56
CA MET A 69 -0.88 6.33 -0.57
C MET A 69 0.43 6.54 -1.30
N TYR A 70 0.96 7.76 -1.23
CA TYR A 70 2.19 8.13 -1.93
C TYR A 70 3.34 8.26 -0.94
N THR A 71 4.35 7.39 -1.07
CA THR A 71 5.56 7.46 -0.24
C THR A 71 6.68 8.22 -0.91
N VAL A 72 6.62 8.41 -2.22
CA VAL A 72 7.69 9.03 -3.00
C VAL A 72 7.23 10.40 -3.48
N ASN A 73 8.04 11.42 -3.19
CA ASN A 73 7.82 12.79 -3.63
C ASN A 73 9.07 13.34 -4.28
N HIS A 74 8.90 14.29 -5.20
CA HIS A 74 10.03 15.04 -5.75
C HIS A 74 10.55 16.03 -4.71
N ALA A 75 11.84 16.34 -4.77
CA ALA A 75 12.43 17.34 -3.90
C ALA A 75 11.81 18.72 -4.16
N PHE A 76 11.63 19.51 -3.10
CA PHE A 76 11.06 20.85 -3.22
C PHE A 76 12.07 21.84 -3.81
N ASP A 77 13.38 21.65 -3.54
CA ASP A 77 14.41 22.51 -4.10
C ASP A 77 14.46 22.35 -5.63
N PRO A 78 14.42 23.46 -6.40
CA PRO A 78 14.39 23.36 -7.86
C PRO A 78 15.62 22.71 -8.47
N ILE A 79 16.79 22.89 -7.86
CA ILE A 79 18.02 22.28 -8.37
C ILE A 79 18.00 20.79 -8.14
N GLU A 80 17.65 20.36 -6.93
CA GLU A 80 17.52 18.94 -6.60
C GLU A 80 16.45 18.26 -7.46
N ARG A 81 15.32 18.94 -7.69
CA ARG A 81 14.24 18.42 -8.52
C ARG A 81 14.67 18.22 -9.98
N ARG A 82 15.53 19.12 -10.50
CA ARG A 82 16.07 18.98 -11.86
C ARG A 82 17.01 17.79 -12.00
N THR A 83 17.66 17.39 -10.92
CA THR A 83 18.52 16.19 -10.93
C THR A 83 17.75 14.90 -10.80
N GLY A 84 16.43 14.98 -10.66
CA GLY A 84 15.56 13.79 -10.49
C GLY A 84 15.58 13.22 -9.09
N LEU A 85 16.05 13.98 -8.10
CA LEU A 85 16.06 13.53 -6.71
C LEU A 85 14.65 13.34 -6.19
N GLU A 86 14.38 12.14 -5.66
CA GLU A 86 13.14 11.79 -5.03
C GLU A 86 13.34 11.51 -3.55
N VAL A 87 12.31 11.79 -2.75
CA VAL A 87 12.32 11.50 -1.31
C VAL A 87 11.27 10.44 -1.04
N ALA A 88 11.71 9.30 -0.48
CA ALA A 88 10.82 8.22 -0.07
C ALA A 88 10.65 8.26 1.45
N LEU A 89 9.41 8.48 1.92
CA LEU A 89 9.07 8.53 3.34
C LEU A 89 8.06 7.43 3.67
N PRO A 90 8.23 6.75 4.80
CA PRO A 90 7.28 5.71 5.18
C PRO A 90 5.92 6.29 5.57
N ILE A 91 4.88 5.48 5.38
CA ILE A 91 3.53 5.77 5.85
C ILE A 91 3.18 4.72 6.90
N LEU A 92 2.71 5.17 8.05
CA LEU A 92 2.22 4.28 9.10
C LEU A 92 0.76 4.62 9.39
N ILE A 93 -0.11 3.63 9.20
CA ILE A 93 -1.50 3.69 9.63
C ILE A 93 -1.62 2.76 10.84
N GLU A 94 -1.94 3.35 11.98
CA GLU A 94 -2.05 2.61 13.24
C GLU A 94 -3.28 1.71 13.26
N ASP A 95 -3.38 0.88 14.29
CA ASP A 95 -4.51 -0.03 14.43
C ASP A 95 -5.83 0.72 14.56
N ASP A 96 -6.90 0.09 14.11
CA ASP A 96 -8.29 0.58 14.28
C ASP A 96 -8.57 1.94 13.60
N VAL A 97 -7.86 2.26 12.54
CA VAL A 97 -8.10 3.50 11.77
C VAL A 97 -9.18 3.32 10.70
#